data_596a6eadd1c5a7ec616d8f0f6143c4fc
#
_entry.id   596a6eadd1c5a7ec616d8f0f6143c4fc
#
_cell.length_a   1.000
_cell.length_b   1.000
_cell.length_c   1.000
_cell.angle_alpha   90.00
_cell.angle_beta   90.00
_cell.angle_gamma   90.00
#
_symmetry.space_group_name_H-M   'P 1'
#
loop_
_entity.id
_entity.type
_entity.pdbx_description
1 polymer ?
#
loop_
_entity_poly.entity_id
_entity_poly.type
_entity_poly.pdbx_seq_one_letter_code
_entity_poly.pdbx_strand_id
1 'polypeptide(L)'
;MLTFSEQQFKTFKQIAQLKQSGLKKVLVSFLRKHYSQNRVFYSEHYIYAIGDIPIALVAHLDTVHKKIPSQIFWDREEDVVWSPQGLGADDRAGVYAIMQIIFSGLRPHIIFTTDEEIGGIGAILLSKRTNPFADLRYMIELDRRGFTDCVFYDCNNKDFEKYIESFGFETDWGTYSDICELSPSWKVAGVNLSIGYFNEHSFAEYLEPNILMNTIKKVKKMLKIPKKNIPVFKYIPYKSSKPGFIYDTDENYKKLALAYGYNFYDDEIGIICSGCHEAFFEDEVFPVKSVDGTTKYYCPDCVTDNIEWCIRCNEPFEKENSGDTNVLCKDCRKIKGASSK
;
A
#
# COMPACT_ATOMS: atom_id res chain seq x y z
N MET A 1 14.90 -19.14 -19.92
CA MET A 1 14.58 -17.76 -19.53
C MET A 1 13.14 -17.72 -19.03
N LEU A 2 12.83 -16.91 -18.03
CA LEU A 2 11.43 -16.64 -17.66
C LEU A 2 10.90 -15.61 -18.67
N THR A 3 10.07 -16.04 -19.59
CA THR A 3 9.49 -15.13 -20.58
C THR A 3 8.28 -14.42 -19.99
N PHE A 4 8.26 -13.09 -20.12
CA PHE A 4 7.09 -12.28 -19.81
C PHE A 4 5.98 -12.61 -20.81
N SER A 5 4.78 -12.92 -20.31
CA SER A 5 3.68 -13.38 -21.15
C SER A 5 2.70 -12.24 -21.47
N GLU A 6 1.90 -12.39 -22.54
CA GLU A 6 0.83 -11.45 -22.89
C GLU A 6 -0.12 -11.17 -21.71
N GLN A 7 -0.45 -12.20 -20.94
CA GLN A 7 -1.32 -12.02 -19.78
C GLN A 7 -0.64 -11.20 -18.68
N GLN A 8 0.66 -11.36 -18.49
CA GLN A 8 1.45 -10.60 -17.54
C GLN A 8 1.58 -9.12 -17.98
N PHE A 9 1.85 -8.89 -19.26
CA PHE A 9 1.84 -7.54 -19.84
C PHE A 9 0.47 -6.86 -19.65
N LYS A 10 -0.62 -7.56 -19.97
CA LYS A 10 -1.98 -7.05 -19.78
C LYS A 10 -2.23 -6.65 -18.33
N THR A 11 -1.80 -7.47 -17.37
CA THR A 11 -1.95 -7.18 -15.95
C THR A 11 -1.12 -5.96 -15.53
N PHE A 12 0.15 -5.88 -15.94
CA PHE A 12 0.99 -4.71 -15.68
C PHE A 12 0.38 -3.44 -16.27
N LYS A 13 -0.05 -3.48 -17.54
CA LYS A 13 -0.71 -2.37 -18.22
C LYS A 13 -1.95 -1.88 -17.46
N GLN A 14 -2.78 -2.80 -16.96
CA GLN A 14 -3.96 -2.44 -16.16
C GLN A 14 -3.58 -1.70 -14.88
N ILE A 15 -2.51 -2.13 -14.20
CA ILE A 15 -2.00 -1.46 -12.99
C ILE A 15 -1.46 -0.07 -13.32
N ALA A 16 -0.61 0.04 -14.35
CA ALA A 16 0.00 1.30 -14.78
C ALA A 16 -1.03 2.33 -15.27
N GLN A 17 -2.20 1.88 -15.73
CA GLN A 17 -3.30 2.73 -16.19
C GLN A 17 -4.31 3.11 -15.10
N LEU A 18 -3.98 2.93 -13.82
CA LEU A 18 -4.82 3.37 -12.70
C LEU A 18 -4.24 4.62 -12.03
N LYS A 19 -5.11 5.55 -11.64
CA LYS A 19 -4.75 6.60 -10.67
C LYS A 19 -4.42 5.96 -9.33
N GLN A 20 -3.60 6.63 -8.52
CA GLN A 20 -3.24 6.17 -7.18
C GLN A 20 -4.47 5.72 -6.37
N SER A 21 -5.51 6.54 -6.29
CA SER A 21 -6.75 6.23 -5.56
C SER A 21 -7.50 5.01 -6.12
N GLY A 22 -7.53 4.85 -7.45
CA GLY A 22 -8.13 3.69 -8.10
C GLY A 22 -7.33 2.41 -7.86
N LEU A 23 -5.99 2.50 -7.96
CA LEU A 23 -5.09 1.38 -7.68
C LEU A 23 -5.22 0.92 -6.23
N LYS A 24 -5.28 1.87 -5.29
CA LYS A 24 -5.47 1.59 -3.87
C LYS A 24 -6.75 0.77 -3.62
N LYS A 25 -7.88 1.17 -4.18
CA LYS A 25 -9.15 0.42 -4.07
C LYS A 25 -9.04 -1.00 -4.63
N VAL A 26 -8.40 -1.15 -5.79
CA VAL A 26 -8.14 -2.47 -6.40
C VAL A 26 -7.28 -3.34 -5.50
N LEU A 27 -6.22 -2.76 -4.90
CA LEU A 27 -5.30 -3.50 -4.03
C LEU A 27 -5.94 -3.92 -2.70
N VAL A 28 -6.77 -3.08 -2.08
CA VAL A 28 -7.55 -3.47 -0.90
C VAL A 28 -8.44 -4.68 -1.22
N SER A 29 -9.20 -4.63 -2.32
CA SER A 29 -10.04 -5.75 -2.74
C SER A 29 -9.22 -7.00 -3.08
N PHE A 30 -8.08 -6.82 -3.75
CA PHE A 30 -7.15 -7.91 -4.07
C PHE A 30 -6.58 -8.57 -2.81
N LEU A 31 -6.08 -7.77 -1.87
CA LEU A 31 -5.53 -8.29 -0.62
C LEU A 31 -6.58 -9.04 0.20
N ARG A 32 -7.81 -8.53 0.29
CA ARG A 32 -8.91 -9.19 1.00
C ARG A 32 -9.28 -10.56 0.43
N LYS A 33 -9.05 -10.79 -0.86
CA LYS A 33 -9.24 -12.12 -1.47
C LYS A 33 -8.14 -13.12 -1.13
N HIS A 34 -6.94 -12.63 -0.83
CA HIS A 34 -5.75 -13.45 -0.62
C HIS A 34 -5.33 -13.57 0.83
N TYR A 35 -5.68 -12.57 1.65
CA TYR A 35 -5.49 -12.54 3.09
C TYR A 35 -6.88 -12.58 3.75
N SER A 36 -6.96 -13.02 5.00
CA SER A 36 -8.22 -12.91 5.75
C SER A 36 -8.59 -11.42 5.90
N GLN A 37 -9.87 -11.10 5.82
CA GLN A 37 -10.36 -9.71 5.85
C GLN A 37 -9.87 -8.94 7.09
N ASN A 38 -9.82 -9.60 8.24
CA ASN A 38 -9.30 -9.07 9.50
C ASN A 38 -7.78 -8.90 9.56
N ARG A 39 -7.07 -9.20 8.46
CA ARG A 39 -5.61 -9.02 8.31
C ARG A 39 -5.23 -7.94 7.32
N VAL A 40 -6.19 -7.24 6.71
CA VAL A 40 -5.96 -6.17 5.72
C VAL A 40 -6.46 -4.86 6.30
N PHE A 41 -5.56 -3.91 6.46
CA PHE A 41 -5.80 -2.61 7.05
C PHE A 41 -5.40 -1.52 6.08
N TYR A 42 -6.11 -0.41 6.05
CA TYR A 42 -5.80 0.71 5.18
C TYR A 42 -6.23 2.04 5.80
N SER A 43 -5.60 3.10 5.34
CA SER A 43 -5.94 4.49 5.63
C SER A 43 -5.90 5.27 4.33
N GLU A 44 -6.03 6.58 4.36
CA GLU A 44 -5.82 7.41 3.18
C GLU A 44 -4.42 7.22 2.57
N HIS A 45 -3.40 7.04 3.40
CA HIS A 45 -2.00 7.13 2.97
C HIS A 45 -1.26 5.80 2.86
N TYR A 46 -1.87 4.69 3.29
CA TYR A 46 -1.22 3.38 3.19
C TYR A 46 -2.22 2.22 3.26
N ILE A 47 -1.76 1.06 2.82
CA ILE A 47 -2.39 -0.24 3.04
C ILE A 47 -1.35 -1.15 3.66
N TYR A 48 -1.72 -1.96 4.66
CA TYR A 48 -0.89 -3.08 5.05
C TYR A 48 -1.69 -4.36 5.24
N ALA A 49 -1.05 -5.50 4.99
CA ALA A 49 -1.65 -6.81 5.22
C ALA A 49 -0.72 -7.70 6.05
N ILE A 50 -1.28 -8.36 7.06
CA ILE A 50 -0.54 -9.27 7.94
C ILE A 50 -0.52 -10.66 7.31
N GLY A 51 0.67 -11.08 6.87
CA GLY A 51 0.89 -12.39 6.26
C GLY A 51 1.36 -13.46 7.26
N ASP A 52 1.75 -14.62 6.72
CA ASP A 52 2.26 -15.76 7.49
C ASP A 52 3.79 -15.87 7.43
N ILE A 53 4.41 -15.18 6.44
CA ILE A 53 5.87 -15.11 6.26
C ILE A 53 6.37 -13.81 6.91
N PRO A 54 7.32 -13.87 7.85
CA PRO A 54 7.77 -12.71 8.64
C PRO A 54 8.72 -11.78 7.88
N ILE A 55 8.42 -11.48 6.64
CA ILE A 55 9.13 -10.54 5.76
C ILE A 55 8.05 -9.60 5.20
N ALA A 56 8.27 -8.29 5.26
CA ALA A 56 7.38 -7.34 4.64
C ALA A 56 7.89 -6.98 3.24
N LEU A 57 7.00 -6.95 2.27
CA LEU A 57 7.23 -6.38 0.96
C LEU A 57 6.61 -4.99 0.91
N VAL A 58 7.37 -4.02 0.38
CA VAL A 58 7.00 -2.60 0.34
C VAL A 58 7.03 -2.12 -1.11
N ALA A 59 6.06 -1.27 -1.47
CA ALA A 59 6.00 -0.56 -2.74
C ALA A 59 5.11 0.68 -2.59
N HIS A 60 5.36 1.74 -3.37
CA HIS A 60 4.49 2.91 -3.35
C HIS A 60 3.48 2.94 -4.51
N LEU A 61 2.42 3.74 -4.37
CA LEU A 61 1.27 3.74 -5.27
C LEU A 61 1.21 4.94 -6.22
N ASP A 62 1.93 5.99 -5.95
CA ASP A 62 2.01 7.18 -6.80
C ASP A 62 3.05 7.03 -7.92
N THR A 63 3.18 8.02 -8.72
CA THR A 63 4.22 8.23 -9.73
C THR A 63 4.35 9.73 -9.96
N VAL A 64 5.49 10.20 -10.43
CA VAL A 64 5.71 11.61 -10.80
C VAL A 64 4.80 12.09 -11.95
N HIS A 65 4.23 11.18 -12.72
CA HIS A 65 3.45 11.51 -13.90
C HIS A 65 2.03 11.99 -13.55
N LYS A 66 1.74 13.26 -13.82
CA LYS A 66 0.41 13.87 -13.56
C LYS A 66 -0.73 13.22 -14.37
N LYS A 67 -0.40 12.60 -15.51
CA LYS A 67 -1.37 11.93 -16.38
C LYS A 67 -1.04 10.46 -16.48
N ILE A 68 -2.07 9.65 -16.40
CA ILE A 68 -1.95 8.21 -16.59
C ILE A 68 -1.68 7.92 -18.07
N PRO A 69 -0.74 7.00 -18.39
CA PRO A 69 -0.49 6.62 -19.78
C PRO A 69 -1.70 5.91 -20.37
N SER A 70 -2.25 6.45 -21.46
CA SER A 70 -3.31 5.80 -22.24
C SER A 70 -2.75 4.74 -23.21
N GLN A 71 -1.48 4.89 -23.58
CA GLN A 71 -0.77 4.02 -24.50
C GLN A 71 0.45 3.43 -23.81
N ILE A 72 0.50 2.11 -23.71
CA ILE A 72 1.64 1.36 -23.19
C ILE A 72 1.93 0.26 -24.19
N PHE A 73 3.18 0.16 -24.58
CA PHE A 73 3.69 -0.76 -25.60
C PHE A 73 4.66 -1.74 -24.97
N TRP A 74 4.74 -2.93 -25.56
CA TRP A 74 5.77 -3.91 -25.28
C TRP A 74 6.51 -4.25 -26.58
N ASP A 75 7.73 -3.78 -26.70
CA ASP A 75 8.66 -4.25 -27.71
C ASP A 75 9.17 -5.63 -27.30
N ARG A 76 8.85 -6.66 -28.10
CA ARG A 76 9.21 -8.05 -27.78
C ARG A 76 10.60 -8.44 -28.27
N GLU A 77 11.15 -7.69 -29.21
CA GLU A 77 12.49 -7.93 -29.73
C GLU A 77 13.53 -7.43 -28.73
N GLU A 78 13.33 -6.24 -28.20
CA GLU A 78 14.19 -5.64 -27.18
C GLU A 78 13.78 -6.02 -25.74
N ASP A 79 12.62 -6.66 -25.56
CA ASP A 79 11.98 -6.98 -24.28
C ASP A 79 11.83 -5.77 -23.35
N VAL A 80 11.27 -4.70 -23.89
CA VAL A 80 11.08 -3.41 -23.20
C VAL A 80 9.62 -2.98 -23.20
N VAL A 81 9.09 -2.63 -22.03
CA VAL A 81 7.78 -1.99 -21.88
C VAL A 81 7.98 -0.49 -21.67
N TRP A 82 7.26 0.32 -22.43
CA TRP A 82 7.42 1.76 -22.41
C TRP A 82 6.12 2.51 -22.76
N SER A 83 6.11 3.82 -22.53
CA SER A 83 5.02 4.72 -22.92
C SER A 83 5.56 6.08 -23.34
N PRO A 84 5.06 6.70 -24.43
CA PRO A 84 5.45 8.06 -24.80
C PRO A 84 4.90 9.13 -23.85
N GLN A 85 4.06 8.73 -22.88
CA GLN A 85 3.41 9.60 -21.91
C GLN A 85 4.03 9.52 -20.51
N GLY A 86 5.16 8.79 -20.39
CA GLY A 86 5.71 8.33 -19.12
C GLY A 86 5.06 7.01 -18.71
N LEU A 87 5.84 6.02 -18.30
CA LEU A 87 5.34 4.69 -17.99
C LEU A 87 4.79 4.62 -16.57
N GLY A 88 5.47 5.27 -15.61
CA GLY A 88 5.21 5.15 -14.19
C GLY A 88 5.54 3.75 -13.66
N ALA A 89 6.61 3.12 -14.20
CA ALA A 89 7.10 1.85 -13.69
C ALA A 89 7.65 1.97 -12.28
N ASP A 90 8.14 3.12 -11.94
CA ASP A 90 8.37 3.67 -10.61
C ASP A 90 7.03 4.15 -10.01
N ASP A 91 6.34 3.44 -9.04
CA ASP A 91 6.67 2.05 -8.59
C ASP A 91 5.54 1.06 -8.95
N ARG A 92 4.93 1.21 -10.12
CA ARG A 92 3.95 0.21 -10.60
C ARG A 92 4.58 -1.16 -10.81
N ALA A 93 5.90 -1.21 -11.02
CA ALA A 93 6.64 -2.46 -11.16
C ALA A 93 6.72 -3.23 -9.83
N GLY A 94 7.01 -2.56 -8.72
CA GLY A 94 6.99 -3.16 -7.39
C GLY A 94 5.60 -3.62 -6.97
N VAL A 95 4.58 -2.78 -7.20
CA VAL A 95 3.17 -3.20 -6.99
C VAL A 95 2.85 -4.47 -7.78
N TYR A 96 3.20 -4.52 -9.07
CA TYR A 96 2.99 -5.70 -9.90
C TYR A 96 3.77 -6.91 -9.35
N ALA A 97 5.03 -6.74 -8.97
CA ALA A 97 5.85 -7.82 -8.42
C ALA A 97 5.23 -8.42 -7.14
N ILE A 98 4.77 -7.59 -6.23
CA ILE A 98 4.08 -8.01 -5.01
C ILE A 98 2.82 -8.82 -5.36
N MET A 99 2.00 -8.35 -6.30
CA MET A 99 0.82 -9.09 -6.75
C MET A 99 1.18 -10.45 -7.33
N GLN A 100 2.24 -10.56 -8.17
CA GLN A 100 2.72 -11.84 -8.73
C GLN A 100 3.23 -12.80 -7.65
N ILE A 101 3.85 -12.29 -6.60
CA ILE A 101 4.29 -13.08 -5.44
C ILE A 101 3.05 -13.63 -4.71
N ILE A 102 2.04 -12.82 -4.45
CA ILE A 102 0.80 -13.23 -3.80
C ILE A 102 0.03 -14.24 -4.65
N PHE A 103 -0.07 -14.06 -5.98
CA PHE A 103 -0.67 -15.03 -6.90
C PHE A 103 0.02 -16.40 -6.87
N SER A 104 1.32 -16.44 -6.58
CA SER A 104 2.04 -17.71 -6.43
C SER A 104 1.75 -18.48 -5.13
N GLY A 105 0.83 -17.97 -4.29
CA GLY A 105 0.44 -18.61 -3.03
C GLY A 105 1.26 -18.18 -1.80
N LEU A 106 2.27 -17.34 -1.96
CA LEU A 106 3.06 -16.82 -0.84
C LEU A 106 2.31 -15.70 -0.12
N ARG A 107 2.45 -15.62 1.20
CA ARG A 107 1.75 -14.64 2.05
C ARG A 107 2.74 -13.92 2.98
N PRO A 108 3.65 -13.07 2.44
CA PRO A 108 4.47 -12.18 3.26
C PRO A 108 3.59 -11.08 3.87
N HIS A 109 4.12 -10.30 4.82
CA HIS A 109 3.50 -9.03 5.16
C HIS A 109 3.58 -8.08 3.96
N ILE A 110 2.60 -7.22 3.79
CA ILE A 110 2.53 -6.26 2.68
C ILE A 110 2.38 -4.85 3.22
N ILE A 111 3.08 -3.92 2.59
CA ILE A 111 2.92 -2.49 2.78
C ILE A 111 2.82 -1.85 1.40
N PHE A 112 1.77 -1.05 1.20
CA PHE A 112 1.67 -0.11 0.09
C PHE A 112 1.47 1.28 0.66
N THR A 113 2.26 2.23 0.21
CA THR A 113 2.24 3.63 0.64
C THR A 113 1.74 4.52 -0.48
N THR A 114 1.34 5.73 -0.14
CA THR A 114 1.00 6.79 -1.09
C THR A 114 1.99 7.94 -0.95
N ASP A 115 2.10 8.74 -2.01
CA ASP A 115 2.78 10.03 -1.96
C ASP A 115 4.26 9.92 -1.56
N GLU A 116 4.95 8.87 -2.05
CA GLU A 116 6.40 8.69 -1.91
C GLU A 116 7.13 9.80 -2.66
N GLU A 117 6.74 10.05 -3.90
CA GLU A 117 7.33 11.00 -4.86
C GLU A 117 7.23 12.47 -4.43
N ILE A 118 6.42 12.76 -3.45
CA ILE A 118 6.24 14.10 -2.88
C ILE A 118 6.66 14.18 -1.41
N GLY A 119 7.54 13.26 -0.98
CA GLY A 119 8.21 13.29 0.32
C GLY A 119 7.84 12.17 1.27
N GLY A 120 7.40 11.00 0.78
CA GLY A 120 7.20 9.79 1.57
C GLY A 120 6.07 9.87 2.60
N ILE A 121 5.01 10.61 2.28
CA ILE A 121 3.92 10.92 3.22
C ILE A 121 3.34 9.64 3.84
N GLY A 122 3.05 8.64 3.00
CA GLY A 122 2.48 7.37 3.45
C GLY A 122 3.38 6.63 4.42
N ALA A 123 4.68 6.54 4.12
CA ALA A 123 5.68 5.89 4.96
C ALA A 123 5.88 6.62 6.29
N ILE A 124 5.96 7.96 6.27
CA ILE A 124 6.08 8.80 7.47
C ILE A 124 4.89 8.59 8.40
N LEU A 125 3.67 8.58 7.86
CA LEU A 125 2.47 8.40 8.67
C LEU A 125 2.38 6.97 9.24
N LEU A 126 2.76 5.97 8.45
CA LEU A 126 2.79 4.57 8.91
C LEU A 126 3.90 4.36 9.95
N SER A 127 5.08 4.97 9.78
CA SER A 127 6.22 4.84 10.69
C SER A 127 5.93 5.35 12.12
N LYS A 128 5.05 6.33 12.25
CA LYS A 128 4.59 6.85 13.55
C LYS A 128 3.74 5.86 14.34
N ARG A 129 3.25 4.80 13.69
CA ARG A 129 2.50 3.74 14.37
C ARG A 129 3.45 2.67 14.91
N THR A 130 3.01 2.00 15.97
CA THR A 130 3.67 0.77 16.41
C THR A 130 3.71 -0.23 15.25
N ASN A 131 4.85 -0.90 15.08
CA ASN A 131 5.00 -1.94 14.05
C ASN A 131 3.83 -2.95 14.15
N PRO A 132 2.99 -3.06 13.11
CA PRO A 132 1.81 -3.93 13.14
C PRO A 132 2.18 -5.42 12.98
N PHE A 133 3.42 -5.73 12.64
CA PHE A 133 3.89 -7.08 12.37
C PHE A 133 4.73 -7.61 13.52
N ALA A 134 4.09 -8.35 14.41
CA ALA A 134 4.73 -8.84 15.66
C ALA A 134 5.96 -9.72 15.43
N ASP A 135 6.07 -10.39 14.28
CA ASP A 135 7.13 -11.33 13.94
C ASP A 135 8.03 -10.87 12.78
N LEU A 136 7.97 -9.59 12.40
CA LEU A 136 8.74 -9.02 11.29
C LEU A 136 10.25 -9.19 11.51
N ARG A 137 10.94 -9.73 10.52
CA ARG A 137 12.37 -10.03 10.57
C ARG A 137 13.22 -9.10 9.75
N TYR A 138 12.72 -8.68 8.60
CA TYR A 138 13.28 -7.63 7.73
C TYR A 138 12.26 -7.20 6.67
N MET A 139 12.53 -6.09 6.00
CA MET A 139 11.70 -5.53 4.95
C MET A 139 12.44 -5.56 3.60
N ILE A 140 11.70 -5.78 2.53
CA ILE A 140 12.14 -5.70 1.14
C ILE A 140 11.25 -4.72 0.43
N GLU A 141 11.79 -3.60 0.02
CA GLU A 141 11.14 -2.66 -0.88
C GLU A 141 11.50 -3.03 -2.33
N LEU A 142 10.57 -2.89 -3.24
CA LEU A 142 10.72 -3.26 -4.65
C LEU A 142 10.59 -2.03 -5.53
N ASP A 143 11.41 -1.04 -5.25
CA ASP A 143 11.32 0.32 -5.78
C ASP A 143 12.72 0.87 -6.10
N ARG A 144 13.56 0.08 -6.77
CA ARG A 144 14.87 0.54 -7.21
C ARG A 144 15.02 0.31 -8.71
N ARG A 145 15.52 1.32 -9.43
CA ARG A 145 15.93 1.18 -10.82
C ARG A 145 17.06 0.15 -10.98
N GLY A 146 17.31 -0.27 -12.22
CA GLY A 146 18.50 -1.06 -12.55
C GLY A 146 18.27 -2.56 -12.52
N PHE A 147 19.38 -3.31 -12.49
CA PHE A 147 19.39 -4.75 -12.74
C PHE A 147 19.44 -5.59 -11.46
N THR A 148 20.44 -5.34 -10.62
CA THR A 148 20.79 -6.18 -9.46
C THR A 148 21.11 -5.35 -8.22
N ASP A 149 20.91 -4.04 -8.27
CA ASP A 149 21.28 -3.17 -7.19
C ASP A 149 20.40 -3.42 -5.96
N CYS A 150 21.01 -3.31 -4.78
CA CYS A 150 20.31 -3.29 -3.51
C CYS A 150 20.83 -2.13 -2.66
N VAL A 151 19.91 -1.38 -2.05
CA VAL A 151 20.23 -0.19 -1.26
C VAL A 151 19.73 -0.36 0.16
N PHE A 152 20.60 -0.14 1.13
CA PHE A 152 20.30 -0.27 2.56
C PHE A 152 20.13 1.09 3.24
N TYR A 153 20.34 2.18 2.53
CA TYR A 153 20.31 3.56 3.03
C TYR A 153 21.14 3.73 4.30
N ASP A 154 20.54 4.19 5.38
CA ASP A 154 21.23 4.43 6.66
C ASP A 154 21.38 3.18 7.53
N CYS A 155 21.03 1.99 7.05
CA CYS A 155 21.14 0.74 7.77
C CYS A 155 22.53 0.09 7.57
N ASN A 156 23.41 0.21 8.56
CA ASN A 156 24.76 -0.36 8.57
C ASN A 156 24.77 -1.79 9.15
N ASN A 157 23.93 -2.68 8.68
CA ASN A 157 23.90 -4.08 9.10
C ASN A 157 24.62 -4.96 8.08
N LYS A 158 25.91 -5.21 8.30
CA LYS A 158 26.79 -5.97 7.36
C LYS A 158 26.37 -7.44 7.16
N ASP A 159 25.73 -8.04 8.16
CA ASP A 159 25.23 -9.42 8.01
C ASP A 159 23.97 -9.42 7.11
N PHE A 160 23.14 -8.38 7.18
CA PHE A 160 22.01 -8.21 6.30
C PHE A 160 22.45 -7.95 4.85
N GLU A 161 23.44 -7.09 4.64
CA GLU A 161 24.02 -6.82 3.33
C GLU A 161 24.49 -8.14 2.69
N LYS A 162 25.37 -8.90 3.36
CA LYS A 162 25.87 -10.20 2.89
C LYS A 162 24.74 -11.20 2.60
N TYR A 163 23.69 -11.19 3.44
CA TYR A 163 22.55 -12.06 3.25
C TYR A 163 21.81 -11.73 1.95
N ILE A 164 21.53 -10.47 1.67
CA ILE A 164 20.88 -10.03 0.43
C ILE A 164 21.77 -10.30 -0.79
N GLU A 165 23.06 -9.99 -0.70
CA GLU A 165 24.04 -10.25 -1.76
C GLU A 165 24.13 -11.75 -2.11
N SER A 166 23.89 -12.65 -1.15
CA SER A 166 23.87 -14.10 -1.40
C SER A 166 22.76 -14.55 -2.36
N PHE A 167 21.75 -13.69 -2.62
CA PHE A 167 20.73 -13.92 -3.63
C PHE A 167 21.07 -13.30 -4.98
N GLY A 168 22.29 -12.75 -5.15
CA GLY A 168 22.80 -12.19 -6.39
C GLY A 168 22.33 -10.76 -6.63
N PHE A 169 22.25 -9.96 -5.57
CA PHE A 169 22.17 -8.52 -5.60
C PHE A 169 23.54 -7.93 -5.29
N GLU A 170 23.75 -6.67 -5.68
CA GLU A 170 24.98 -5.91 -5.48
C GLU A 170 24.66 -4.62 -4.75
N THR A 171 25.41 -4.34 -3.68
CA THR A 171 25.17 -3.14 -2.87
C THR A 171 25.51 -1.90 -3.66
N ASP A 172 24.56 -0.94 -3.69
CA ASP A 172 24.70 0.37 -4.30
C ASP A 172 24.23 1.46 -3.33
N TRP A 173 24.36 2.70 -3.75
CA TRP A 173 23.97 3.88 -2.97
C TRP A 173 22.63 4.46 -3.45
N GLY A 174 21.84 5.00 -2.51
CA GLY A 174 20.58 5.68 -2.79
C GLY A 174 20.33 6.82 -1.82
N THR A 175 19.43 7.73 -2.20
CA THR A 175 19.12 8.94 -1.40
C THR A 175 17.97 8.71 -0.43
N TYR A 176 16.83 8.24 -0.91
CA TYR A 176 15.61 8.10 -0.13
C TYR A 176 14.73 6.99 -0.71
N SER A 177 13.86 6.42 0.10
CA SER A 177 12.72 5.57 -0.21
C SER A 177 11.90 5.33 1.08
N ASP A 178 10.74 4.71 1.01
CA ASP A 178 9.83 4.49 2.14
C ASP A 178 10.47 3.76 3.33
N ILE A 179 11.39 2.81 3.08
CA ILE A 179 12.08 2.11 4.18
C ILE A 179 13.04 3.01 4.96
N CYS A 180 13.39 4.20 4.46
CA CYS A 180 14.15 5.18 5.24
C CYS A 180 13.36 5.65 6.46
N GLU A 181 12.03 5.67 6.37
CA GLU A 181 11.13 6.03 7.46
C GLU A 181 10.77 4.82 8.34
N LEU A 182 10.46 3.70 7.70
CA LEU A 182 9.95 2.51 8.39
C LEU A 182 11.04 1.77 9.19
N SER A 183 12.25 1.63 8.61
CA SER A 183 13.34 0.84 9.21
C SER A 183 13.81 1.37 10.55
N PRO A 184 14.16 2.66 10.71
CA PRO A 184 14.61 3.23 11.97
C PRO A 184 13.48 3.23 13.02
N SER A 185 12.27 3.60 12.64
CA SER A 185 11.12 3.70 13.52
C SER A 185 10.74 2.35 14.13
N TRP A 186 10.74 1.29 13.34
CA TRP A 186 10.41 -0.06 13.79
C TRP A 186 11.63 -0.88 14.25
N LYS A 187 12.84 -0.32 14.10
CA LYS A 187 14.12 -0.97 14.46
C LYS A 187 14.34 -2.29 13.71
N VAL A 188 13.84 -2.38 12.49
CA VAL A 188 13.93 -3.54 11.61
C VAL A 188 14.70 -3.15 10.36
N ALA A 189 15.66 -3.99 9.93
CA ALA A 189 16.43 -3.72 8.72
C ALA A 189 15.53 -3.79 7.47
N GLY A 190 15.79 -2.89 6.54
CA GLY A 190 15.13 -2.83 5.23
C GLY A 190 16.15 -2.75 4.11
N VAL A 191 15.77 -3.24 2.94
CA VAL A 191 16.53 -3.13 1.70
C VAL A 191 15.60 -2.77 0.55
N ASN A 192 16.03 -1.87 -0.33
CA ASN A 192 15.35 -1.60 -1.60
C ASN A 192 16.07 -2.32 -2.75
N LEU A 193 15.34 -3.10 -3.54
CA LEU A 193 15.87 -3.97 -4.59
C LEU A 193 15.48 -3.47 -5.98
N SER A 194 16.41 -3.54 -6.94
CA SER A 194 16.15 -3.25 -8.35
C SER A 194 15.02 -4.11 -8.89
N ILE A 195 14.08 -3.44 -9.56
CA ILE A 195 12.87 -4.08 -10.10
C ILE A 195 12.79 -3.97 -11.64
N GLY A 196 13.84 -3.41 -12.29
CA GLY A 196 14.01 -3.46 -13.73
C GLY A 196 13.46 -2.26 -14.49
N TYR A 197 13.07 -1.17 -13.86
CA TYR A 197 12.80 0.08 -14.55
C TYR A 197 14.07 0.93 -14.69
N PHE A 198 14.04 1.85 -15.64
CA PHE A 198 15.14 2.75 -15.99
C PHE A 198 14.61 4.09 -16.42
N ASN A 199 15.44 5.14 -16.31
CA ASN A 199 15.13 6.50 -16.69
C ASN A 199 13.87 7.02 -15.98
N GLU A 200 13.72 6.62 -14.71
CA GLU A 200 12.62 7.07 -13.85
C GLU A 200 12.46 8.60 -13.88
N HIS A 201 11.29 9.08 -13.52
CA HIS A 201 10.93 10.50 -13.46
C HIS A 201 11.02 11.23 -14.82
N SER A 202 11.03 10.47 -15.93
CA SER A 202 11.10 11.02 -17.28
C SER A 202 10.09 10.37 -18.23
N PHE A 203 9.84 11.02 -19.38
CA PHE A 203 9.05 10.41 -20.46
C PHE A 203 9.79 9.28 -21.20
N ALA A 204 11.08 9.13 -20.97
CA ALA A 204 11.89 8.05 -21.51
C ALA A 204 11.97 6.84 -20.55
N GLU A 205 11.18 6.83 -19.51
CA GLU A 205 11.09 5.71 -18.57
C GLU A 205 10.63 4.44 -19.28
N TYR A 206 11.29 3.34 -18.97
CA TYR A 206 10.95 2.02 -19.48
C TYR A 206 11.18 0.93 -18.44
N LEU A 207 10.57 -0.23 -18.67
CA LEU A 207 10.70 -1.42 -17.83
C LEU A 207 11.25 -2.58 -18.66
N GLU A 208 12.23 -3.30 -18.14
CA GLU A 208 12.74 -4.57 -18.70
C GLU A 208 12.07 -5.76 -17.99
N PRO A 209 11.09 -6.43 -18.63
CA PRO A 209 10.36 -7.54 -18.04
C PRO A 209 11.21 -8.69 -17.54
N ASN A 210 12.32 -9.00 -18.24
CA ASN A 210 13.23 -10.07 -17.83
C ASN A 210 13.88 -9.80 -16.47
N ILE A 211 14.24 -8.54 -16.19
CA ILE A 211 14.82 -8.12 -14.91
C ILE A 211 13.74 -8.19 -13.83
N LEU A 212 12.57 -7.62 -14.09
CA LEU A 212 11.40 -7.68 -13.19
C LEU A 212 11.12 -9.14 -12.78
N MET A 213 11.02 -10.05 -13.74
CA MET A 213 10.73 -11.45 -13.47
C MET A 213 11.87 -12.16 -12.72
N ASN A 214 13.13 -11.75 -12.95
CA ASN A 214 14.27 -12.28 -12.22
C ASN A 214 14.27 -11.82 -10.75
N THR A 215 13.99 -10.55 -10.48
CA THR A 215 13.85 -10.04 -9.11
C THR A 215 12.70 -10.73 -8.38
N ILE A 216 11.53 -10.87 -9.01
CA ILE A 216 10.40 -11.65 -8.45
C ILE A 216 10.85 -13.08 -8.08
N LYS A 217 11.64 -13.74 -8.93
CA LYS A 217 12.17 -15.09 -8.68
C LYS A 217 13.12 -15.11 -7.49
N LYS A 218 14.02 -14.12 -7.37
CA LYS A 218 14.97 -14.00 -6.26
C LYS A 218 14.20 -13.79 -4.94
N VAL A 219 13.25 -12.87 -4.91
CA VAL A 219 12.40 -12.59 -3.73
C VAL A 219 11.57 -13.82 -3.34
N LYS A 220 10.99 -14.54 -4.31
CA LYS A 220 10.29 -15.81 -4.03
C LYS A 220 11.20 -16.87 -3.40
N LYS A 221 12.50 -16.91 -3.71
CA LYS A 221 13.46 -17.82 -3.03
C LYS A 221 13.61 -17.43 -1.56
N MET A 222 13.73 -16.13 -1.24
CA MET A 222 13.81 -15.64 0.13
C MET A 222 12.56 -16.01 0.92
N LEU A 223 11.37 -15.78 0.34
CA LEU A 223 10.08 -16.04 0.97
C LEU A 223 9.77 -17.53 1.17
N LYS A 224 10.40 -18.43 0.41
CA LYS A 224 10.26 -19.90 0.54
C LYS A 224 11.16 -20.53 1.61
N ILE A 225 12.06 -19.76 2.21
CA ILE A 225 12.85 -20.24 3.35
C ILE A 225 11.90 -20.59 4.49
N PRO A 226 12.03 -21.76 5.11
CA PRO A 226 11.20 -22.13 6.25
C PRO A 226 11.22 -21.06 7.34
N LYS A 227 10.07 -20.68 7.87
CA LYS A 227 9.91 -19.57 8.83
C LYS A 227 10.94 -19.60 9.97
N LYS A 228 11.24 -20.77 10.53
CA LYS A 228 12.23 -20.94 11.59
C LYS A 228 13.66 -20.57 11.18
N ASN A 229 13.98 -20.66 9.89
CA ASN A 229 15.32 -20.43 9.33
C ASN A 229 15.50 -19.01 8.74
N ILE A 230 14.44 -18.22 8.63
CA ILE A 230 14.55 -16.83 8.18
C ILE A 230 15.30 -16.05 9.27
N PRO A 231 16.43 -15.37 8.97
CA PRO A 231 17.17 -14.62 9.97
C PRO A 231 16.42 -13.34 10.38
N VAL A 232 16.76 -12.82 11.56
CA VAL A 232 16.24 -11.54 12.07
C VAL A 232 17.33 -10.49 11.88
N PHE A 233 17.01 -9.41 11.19
CA PHE A 233 17.93 -8.31 11.01
C PHE A 233 17.36 -7.03 11.62
N LYS A 234 18.17 -6.39 12.48
CA LYS A 234 17.83 -5.13 13.12
C LYS A 234 18.38 -3.96 12.29
N TYR A 235 17.65 -2.86 12.30
CA TYR A 235 18.19 -1.60 11.87
C TYR A 235 19.38 -1.19 12.77
N ILE A 236 20.51 -0.92 12.17
CA ILE A 236 21.75 -0.46 12.84
C ILE A 236 22.17 0.84 12.15
N PRO A 237 22.02 2.00 12.78
CA PRO A 237 22.42 3.25 12.14
C PRO A 237 23.94 3.33 11.97
N TYR A 238 24.40 4.07 10.98
CA TYR A 238 25.81 4.45 10.90
C TYR A 238 26.19 5.25 12.13
N LYS A 239 27.31 4.94 12.75
CA LYS A 239 27.89 5.79 13.79
C LYS A 239 28.40 7.06 13.13
N SER A 240 27.64 8.13 13.19
CA SER A 240 28.10 9.45 12.76
C SER A 240 29.25 9.90 13.66
N SER A 241 30.41 10.16 13.06
CA SER A 241 31.54 10.82 13.73
C SER A 241 31.38 12.36 13.83
N LYS A 242 30.28 12.87 13.32
CA LYS A 242 29.88 14.28 13.46
C LYS A 242 28.52 14.32 14.13
N PRO A 243 28.23 15.29 15.04
CA PRO A 243 26.87 15.49 15.51
C PRO A 243 26.04 15.76 14.25
N GLY A 244 25.22 14.77 13.94
CA GLY A 244 24.59 14.61 12.64
C GLY A 244 23.66 15.75 12.30
N PHE A 245 23.43 15.91 11.05
CA PHE A 245 22.13 16.33 10.56
C PHE A 245 21.11 15.31 11.10
N ILE A 246 20.62 15.56 12.30
CA ILE A 246 19.31 15.09 12.70
C ILE A 246 18.41 15.87 11.76
N TYR A 247 17.87 15.20 10.74
CA TYR A 247 16.67 15.70 10.13
C TYR A 247 15.69 15.80 11.29
N ASP A 248 15.46 17.03 11.75
CA ASP A 248 14.32 17.33 12.60
C ASP A 248 13.08 17.17 11.71
N THR A 249 12.66 15.90 11.62
CA THR A 249 11.68 15.40 10.67
C THR A 249 10.33 16.14 10.81
N ASP A 250 10.00 16.61 12.01
CA ASP A 250 8.72 17.30 12.22
C ASP A 250 8.68 18.73 11.65
N GLU A 251 9.75 19.52 11.74
CA GLU A 251 9.72 20.91 11.24
C GLU A 251 9.96 21.00 9.72
N ASN A 252 10.87 20.19 9.19
CA ASN A 252 11.12 20.17 7.75
C ASN A 252 9.96 19.53 6.98
N TYR A 253 9.32 18.49 7.53
CA TYR A 253 8.13 17.88 7.00
C TYR A 253 6.96 18.88 6.97
N LYS A 254 6.70 19.62 8.04
CA LYS A 254 5.67 20.66 8.08
C LYS A 254 5.93 21.76 7.05
N LYS A 255 7.19 22.17 6.85
CA LYS A 255 7.56 23.16 5.83
C LYS A 255 7.37 22.62 4.41
N LEU A 256 7.75 21.36 4.15
CA LEU A 256 7.61 20.74 2.85
C LEU A 256 6.14 20.56 2.50
N ALA A 257 5.34 20.03 3.41
CA ALA A 257 3.92 19.80 3.21
C ALA A 257 3.12 21.12 3.06
N LEU A 258 3.46 22.16 3.83
CA LEU A 258 2.89 23.51 3.63
C LEU A 258 3.27 24.09 2.26
N ALA A 259 4.49 23.84 1.77
CA ALA A 259 4.93 24.27 0.44
C ALA A 259 4.16 23.59 -0.70
N TYR A 260 3.67 22.37 -0.47
CA TYR A 260 2.84 21.62 -1.41
C TYR A 260 1.32 21.77 -1.17
N GLY A 261 0.91 22.65 -0.24
CA GLY A 261 -0.50 22.97 0.02
C GLY A 261 -1.22 22.01 0.96
N TYR A 262 -0.49 21.14 1.65
CA TYR A 262 -1.07 20.30 2.70
C TYR A 262 -1.24 21.10 3.99
N ASN A 263 -2.47 21.18 4.48
CA ASN A 263 -2.80 21.89 5.71
C ASN A 263 -2.87 20.88 6.87
N PHE A 264 -1.81 20.78 7.70
CA PHE A 264 -1.79 19.86 8.86
C PHE A 264 -2.74 20.24 10.00
N TYR A 265 -3.46 21.34 9.87
CA TYR A 265 -4.46 21.77 10.84
C TYR A 265 -5.87 21.23 10.57
N ASP A 266 -6.07 20.61 9.39
CA ASP A 266 -7.19 19.72 9.18
C ASP A 266 -6.75 18.29 9.61
N ASP A 267 -6.57 18.09 10.92
CA ASP A 267 -6.87 16.82 11.54
C ASP A 267 -8.39 16.64 11.34
N GLU A 268 -8.76 16.22 10.14
CA GLU A 268 -10.06 15.60 9.93
C GLU A 268 -10.08 14.40 10.86
N ILE A 269 -10.76 14.58 11.97
CA ILE A 269 -11.00 13.55 12.98
C ILE A 269 -11.62 12.40 12.18
N GLY A 270 -10.84 11.32 12.02
CA GLY A 270 -11.32 10.16 11.28
C GLY A 270 -12.67 9.74 11.88
N ILE A 271 -13.68 9.63 11.04
CA ILE A 271 -15.02 9.24 11.49
C ILE A 271 -14.95 7.77 11.88
N ILE A 272 -15.28 7.48 13.15
CA ILE A 272 -15.25 6.11 13.67
C ILE A 272 -16.45 5.33 13.13
N CYS A 273 -16.19 4.24 12.43
CA CYS A 273 -17.22 3.32 12.00
C CYS A 273 -17.94 2.70 13.22
N SER A 274 -19.24 2.83 13.26
CA SER A 274 -20.07 2.32 14.37
C SER A 274 -20.17 0.79 14.40
N GLY A 275 -19.76 0.11 13.32
CA GLY A 275 -19.74 -1.36 13.24
C GLY A 275 -18.40 -1.98 13.69
N CYS A 276 -17.28 -1.59 13.05
CA CYS A 276 -15.96 -2.17 13.36
C CYS A 276 -15.10 -1.31 14.29
N HIS A 277 -15.52 -0.09 14.61
CA HIS A 277 -14.79 0.90 15.43
C HIS A 277 -13.43 1.34 14.84
N GLU A 278 -13.24 1.16 13.54
CA GLU A 278 -12.08 1.69 12.81
C GLU A 278 -12.35 3.12 12.33
N ALA A 279 -11.29 3.93 12.16
CA ALA A 279 -11.38 5.30 11.67
C ALA A 279 -11.37 5.33 10.15
N PHE A 280 -12.24 6.13 9.55
CA PHE A 280 -12.41 6.33 8.11
C PHE A 280 -12.56 7.82 7.80
N PHE A 281 -12.35 8.22 6.55
CA PHE A 281 -12.66 9.56 6.09
C PHE A 281 -14.15 9.74 5.81
N GLU A 282 -14.61 10.99 5.77
CA GLU A 282 -16.03 11.31 5.57
C GLU A 282 -16.60 10.74 4.27
N ASP A 283 -15.81 10.70 3.21
CA ASP A 283 -16.17 10.12 1.91
C ASP A 283 -16.09 8.58 1.84
N GLU A 284 -15.53 7.95 2.87
CA GLU A 284 -15.42 6.49 2.98
C GLU A 284 -16.52 5.87 3.84
N VAL A 285 -17.38 6.67 4.47
CA VAL A 285 -18.42 6.19 5.36
C VAL A 285 -19.81 6.65 4.95
N PHE A 286 -20.79 5.85 5.29
CA PHE A 286 -22.20 6.13 5.05
C PHE A 286 -22.84 6.68 6.33
N PRO A 287 -23.31 7.95 6.33
CA PRO A 287 -24.06 8.49 7.45
C PRO A 287 -25.47 7.87 7.51
N VAL A 288 -25.84 7.35 8.65
CA VAL A 288 -27.13 6.73 8.91
C VAL A 288 -27.76 7.33 10.16
N LYS A 289 -28.99 7.76 10.07
CA LYS A 289 -29.75 8.22 11.25
C LYS A 289 -30.16 7.01 12.10
N SER A 290 -29.64 6.95 13.31
CA SER A 290 -30.00 5.94 14.29
C SER A 290 -31.43 6.19 14.88
N VAL A 291 -31.94 5.17 15.54
CA VAL A 291 -33.28 5.17 16.16
C VAL A 291 -33.40 6.25 17.28
N ASP A 292 -32.28 6.60 17.91
CA ASP A 292 -32.21 7.64 18.96
C ASP A 292 -32.05 9.08 18.42
N GLY A 293 -31.97 9.24 17.08
CA GLY A 293 -31.80 10.52 16.40
C GLY A 293 -30.35 10.96 16.20
N THR A 294 -29.36 10.18 16.65
CA THR A 294 -27.96 10.44 16.39
C THR A 294 -27.58 9.98 14.97
N THR A 295 -26.55 10.60 14.41
CA THR A 295 -25.96 10.11 13.14
C THR A 295 -24.84 9.13 13.48
N LYS A 296 -24.94 7.91 12.96
CA LYS A 296 -23.88 6.91 13.00
C LYS A 296 -23.28 6.77 11.62
N TYR A 297 -22.03 6.36 11.56
CA TYR A 297 -21.29 6.21 10.33
C TYR A 297 -20.84 4.77 10.18
N TYR A 298 -21.00 4.19 8.98
CA TYR A 298 -20.62 2.81 8.69
C TYR A 298 -19.73 2.74 7.47
N CYS A 299 -18.61 2.03 7.56
CA CYS A 299 -17.77 1.74 6.41
C CYS A 299 -18.49 0.80 5.42
N PRO A 300 -18.01 0.68 4.16
CA PRO A 300 -18.64 -0.16 3.12
C PRO A 300 -18.88 -1.60 3.55
N ASP A 301 -18.02 -2.17 4.38
CA ASP A 301 -18.13 -3.55 4.85
C ASP A 301 -19.20 -3.70 5.94
N CYS A 302 -19.28 -2.74 6.84
CA CYS A 302 -20.25 -2.76 7.93
C CYS A 302 -21.66 -2.32 7.50
N VAL A 303 -21.78 -1.60 6.38
CA VAL A 303 -23.09 -1.19 5.83
C VAL A 303 -23.98 -2.40 5.53
N THR A 304 -23.43 -3.44 4.89
CA THR A 304 -24.22 -4.62 4.50
C THR A 304 -24.77 -5.40 5.68
N ASP A 305 -24.05 -5.43 6.79
CA ASP A 305 -24.42 -6.20 7.97
C ASP A 305 -25.34 -5.43 8.91
N ASN A 306 -25.22 -4.10 8.98
CA ASN A 306 -25.88 -3.26 9.98
C ASN A 306 -26.98 -2.36 9.44
N ILE A 307 -27.07 -2.17 8.11
CA ILE A 307 -27.95 -1.18 7.49
C ILE A 307 -28.92 -1.86 6.52
N GLU A 308 -30.16 -1.34 6.50
CA GLU A 308 -31.18 -1.64 5.47
C GLU A 308 -31.64 -0.33 4.81
N TRP A 309 -32.16 -0.45 3.60
CA TRP A 309 -32.71 0.67 2.85
C TRP A 309 -34.23 0.65 2.92
N CYS A 310 -34.81 1.76 3.33
CA CYS A 310 -36.26 1.88 3.38
C CYS A 310 -36.89 1.82 1.99
N ILE A 311 -37.74 0.84 1.71
CA ILE A 311 -38.37 0.69 0.40
C ILE A 311 -39.34 1.82 0.03
N ARG A 312 -39.68 2.71 0.99
CA ARG A 312 -40.60 3.81 0.77
C ARG A 312 -39.94 5.16 0.52
N CYS A 313 -38.91 5.51 1.30
CA CYS A 313 -38.19 6.79 1.15
C CYS A 313 -36.77 6.65 0.57
N ASN A 314 -36.31 5.40 0.37
CA ASN A 314 -34.98 5.08 -0.10
C ASN A 314 -33.84 5.63 0.80
N GLU A 315 -34.12 5.89 2.08
CA GLU A 315 -33.12 6.31 3.05
C GLU A 315 -32.57 5.10 3.82
N PRO A 316 -31.25 5.08 4.14
CA PRO A 316 -30.65 4.02 4.94
C PRO A 316 -31.09 4.12 6.42
N PHE A 317 -31.25 2.98 7.07
CA PHE A 317 -31.55 2.91 8.52
C PHE A 317 -30.91 1.67 9.14
N GLU A 318 -30.64 1.73 10.45
CA GLU A 318 -30.06 0.58 11.17
C GLU A 318 -31.04 -0.60 11.23
N LYS A 319 -30.51 -1.81 11.00
CA LYS A 319 -31.25 -3.07 11.22
C LYS A 319 -31.63 -3.18 12.68
N GLU A 320 -32.92 -3.32 12.96
CA GLU A 320 -33.40 -3.68 14.29
C GLU A 320 -33.24 -5.19 14.48
N ASN A 321 -32.68 -5.62 15.62
CA ASN A 321 -32.49 -7.04 15.97
C ASN A 321 -33.80 -7.83 16.22
N SER A 322 -34.93 -7.28 15.86
CA SER A 322 -36.23 -7.96 15.86
C SER A 322 -36.40 -8.63 14.50
N GLY A 323 -36.58 -9.94 14.45
CA GLY A 323 -36.79 -10.74 13.23
C GLY A 323 -38.00 -10.29 12.36
N ASP A 324 -38.23 -9.02 12.27
CA ASP A 324 -39.28 -8.34 11.53
C ASP A 324 -38.76 -8.01 10.13
N THR A 325 -39.30 -8.68 9.12
CA THR A 325 -39.00 -8.51 7.69
C THR A 325 -39.50 -7.17 7.11
N ASN A 326 -39.81 -6.16 7.94
CA ASN A 326 -40.30 -4.87 7.48
C ASN A 326 -39.15 -3.95 7.08
N VAL A 327 -38.88 -3.86 5.79
CA VAL A 327 -37.90 -2.98 5.12
C VAL A 327 -38.37 -1.50 5.10
N LEU A 328 -38.96 -1.00 6.18
CA LEU A 328 -39.41 0.39 6.35
C LEU A 328 -38.75 1.03 7.56
N CYS A 329 -38.12 2.21 7.37
CA CYS A 329 -37.59 2.98 8.46
C CYS A 329 -38.69 3.43 9.45
N LYS A 330 -38.30 3.82 10.68
CA LYS A 330 -39.23 4.19 11.77
C LYS A 330 -40.22 5.29 11.38
N ASP A 331 -39.79 6.28 10.61
CA ASP A 331 -40.64 7.39 10.18
C ASP A 331 -41.68 6.95 9.14
N CYS A 332 -41.27 6.09 8.20
CA CYS A 332 -42.20 5.52 7.22
C CYS A 332 -43.19 4.53 7.83
N ARG A 333 -42.87 3.86 8.94
CA ARG A 333 -43.79 3.00 9.71
C ARG A 333 -44.87 3.82 10.40
N LYS A 334 -44.53 5.00 10.97
CA LYS A 334 -45.49 5.91 11.62
C LYS A 334 -46.58 6.44 10.67
N ILE A 335 -46.23 6.62 9.38
CA ILE A 335 -47.20 7.12 8.38
C ILE A 335 -48.26 6.06 8.02
N LYS A 336 -48.02 4.75 8.27
CA LYS A 336 -49.02 3.69 8.09
C LYS A 336 -50.16 3.75 9.15
N GLY A 337 -49.92 4.35 10.29
CA GLY A 337 -50.93 4.49 11.37
C GLY A 337 -51.95 5.63 11.18
N ALA A 338 -51.79 6.46 10.13
CA ALA A 338 -52.68 7.60 9.88
C ALA A 338 -53.77 7.35 8.79
N SER A 339 -53.87 6.14 8.27
CA SER A 339 -54.86 5.80 7.21
C SER A 339 -55.87 4.74 7.64
N SER A 340 -56.37 4.87 8.88
CA SER A 340 -57.60 4.17 9.30
C SER A 340 -58.30 5.00 10.38
N LYS A 341 -58.90 6.05 9.93
CA LYS A 341 -60.11 6.63 10.54
C LYS A 341 -60.99 7.20 9.44
#